data_8135c8b0a2e9d4f8d3d0fd8ae5707e3b
#
_entry.id   8135c8b0a2e9d4f8d3d0fd8ae5707e3b
#
_cell.length_a   1.000
_cell.length_b   1.000
_cell.length_c   1.000
_cell.angle_alpha   90.00
_cell.angle_beta   90.00
_cell.angle_gamma   90.00
#
_symmetry.space_group_name_H-M   'P 1'
#
loop_
_entity.id
_entity.type
_entity.pdbx_description
1 polymer ?
#
loop_
_entity_poly.entity_id
_entity_poly.type
_entity_poly.pdbx_seq_one_letter_code
_entity_poly.pdbx_strand_id
1 'polypeptide(L)'
;RGILNCENAEIYARFLAERYGKRKNIIWLLGGDIKAEGYEDVYNKMGRILKEKAPDQLIGFHPFGRCSSSMWFGDAKWLDFNMFQSGHRRYDQCSLGAWDDNANNAEFYGEDNWKYAEHDLSVCDKPTLDGEPSYERILQGLHDENQPYWTARDVRRYAYWSVFAGACGHTYGDNSVMQFYTGEYEGVTYGAKDHWYEALHHDGAGQMGYLKRLMESVDYIKGRSRDDLLTGGQQEKYNRIAVFGSDKFLFAYDYM
;
A
#
# COMPACT_ATOMS: atom_id res chain seq x y z
N ARG A 1 0.25 9.64 -22.06
CA ARG A 1 -0.58 8.43 -21.84
C ARG A 1 -0.83 7.82 -23.23
N GLY A 2 -0.96 6.48 -23.34
CA GLY A 2 -1.18 5.81 -24.64
C GLY A 2 0.09 5.24 -25.29
N ILE A 3 1.24 5.31 -24.64
CA ILE A 3 2.46 4.68 -25.12
C ILE A 3 2.36 3.16 -25.01
N LEU A 4 1.88 2.65 -23.86
CA LEU A 4 1.68 1.22 -23.64
C LEU A 4 0.32 0.79 -24.21
N ASN A 5 0.34 -0.22 -25.08
CA ASN A 5 -0.81 -0.85 -25.71
C ASN A 5 -0.62 -2.37 -25.78
N CYS A 6 -1.64 -3.14 -26.23
CA CYS A 6 -1.56 -4.59 -26.23
C CYS A 6 -0.43 -5.18 -27.09
N GLU A 7 0.03 -4.48 -28.12
CA GLU A 7 1.14 -4.97 -28.96
C GLU A 7 2.49 -4.79 -28.28
N ASN A 8 2.80 -3.56 -27.87
CA ASN A 8 4.10 -3.25 -27.26
C ASN A 8 4.21 -3.79 -25.82
N ALA A 9 3.08 -3.96 -25.10
CA ALA A 9 3.04 -4.59 -23.79
C ALA A 9 3.55 -6.03 -23.83
N GLU A 10 3.20 -6.79 -24.87
CA GLU A 10 3.71 -8.15 -25.06
C GLU A 10 5.23 -8.15 -25.24
N ILE A 11 5.74 -7.32 -26.16
CA ILE A 11 7.18 -7.20 -26.44
C ILE A 11 7.93 -6.83 -25.17
N TYR A 12 7.41 -5.83 -24.44
CA TYR A 12 8.05 -5.32 -23.24
C TYR A 12 8.04 -6.36 -22.10
N ALA A 13 6.93 -7.06 -21.88
CA ALA A 13 6.85 -8.10 -20.84
C ALA A 13 7.79 -9.29 -21.16
N ARG A 14 7.90 -9.71 -22.42
CA ARG A 14 8.87 -10.75 -22.83
C ARG A 14 10.31 -10.31 -22.58
N PHE A 15 10.66 -9.08 -22.99
CA PHE A 15 11.99 -8.52 -22.75
C PHE A 15 12.34 -8.51 -21.25
N LEU A 16 11.42 -8.04 -20.41
CA LEU A 16 11.62 -8.00 -18.95
C LEU A 16 11.81 -9.40 -18.38
N ALA A 17 10.95 -10.34 -18.74
CA ALA A 17 11.04 -11.71 -18.24
C ALA A 17 12.33 -12.42 -18.70
N GLU A 18 12.75 -12.27 -19.95
CA GLU A 18 14.00 -12.82 -20.47
C GLU A 18 15.23 -12.25 -19.73
N ARG A 19 15.22 -10.94 -19.47
CA ARG A 19 16.33 -10.25 -18.83
C ARG A 19 16.43 -10.52 -17.33
N TYR A 20 15.29 -10.58 -16.63
CA TYR A 20 15.24 -10.57 -15.17
C TYR A 20 14.50 -11.75 -14.54
N GLY A 21 13.83 -12.60 -15.31
CA GLY A 21 13.00 -13.70 -14.81
C GLY A 21 13.74 -14.76 -13.99
N LYS A 22 15.07 -14.81 -14.09
CA LYS A 22 15.93 -15.73 -13.30
C LYS A 22 16.48 -15.08 -12.02
N ARG A 23 16.16 -13.81 -11.74
CA ARG A 23 16.63 -13.08 -10.56
C ARG A 23 15.70 -13.36 -9.38
N LYS A 24 16.19 -14.02 -8.35
CA LYS A 24 15.39 -14.45 -7.17
C LYS A 24 14.93 -13.30 -6.26
N ASN A 25 15.48 -12.12 -6.41
CA ASN A 25 15.22 -10.94 -5.59
C ASN A 25 14.28 -9.93 -6.27
N ILE A 26 13.48 -10.37 -7.23
CA ILE A 26 12.53 -9.50 -7.96
C ILE A 26 11.10 -9.93 -7.64
N ILE A 27 10.27 -8.94 -7.30
CA ILE A 27 8.82 -9.00 -7.31
C ILE A 27 8.36 -7.99 -8.36
N TRP A 28 7.47 -8.41 -9.26
CA TRP A 28 6.93 -7.54 -10.30
C TRP A 28 5.75 -6.74 -9.77
N LEU A 29 5.78 -5.43 -9.96
CA LEU A 29 4.62 -4.58 -9.75
C LEU A 29 4.23 -3.97 -11.09
N LEU A 30 3.06 -4.34 -11.58
CA LEU A 30 2.41 -3.69 -12.71
C LEU A 30 1.67 -2.45 -12.25
N GLY A 31 1.32 -1.55 -13.18
CA GLY A 31 0.65 -0.30 -12.83
C GLY A 31 1.63 0.78 -12.38
N GLY A 32 1.41 1.35 -11.21
CA GLY A 32 2.16 2.47 -10.66
C GLY A 32 1.28 3.72 -10.59
N ASP A 33 0.56 3.91 -9.49
CA ASP A 33 -0.32 5.04 -9.22
C ASP A 33 -1.33 5.31 -10.37
N ILE A 34 -1.98 4.25 -10.84
CA ILE A 34 -2.92 4.31 -11.95
C ILE A 34 -4.17 3.46 -11.72
N LYS A 35 -5.32 3.94 -12.19
CA LYS A 35 -6.52 3.14 -12.37
C LYS A 35 -6.36 2.26 -13.61
N ALA A 36 -6.76 1.00 -13.50
CA ALA A 36 -6.64 0.07 -14.62
C ALA A 36 -7.81 0.17 -15.61
N GLU A 37 -8.86 0.91 -15.31
CA GLU A 37 -10.04 1.07 -16.16
C GLU A 37 -9.67 1.44 -17.60
N GLY A 38 -10.11 0.62 -18.55
CA GLY A 38 -9.81 0.77 -19.98
C GLY A 38 -8.41 0.32 -20.40
N TYR A 39 -7.62 -0.19 -19.47
CA TYR A 39 -6.28 -0.76 -19.71
C TYR A 39 -6.11 -2.18 -19.17
N GLU A 40 -7.20 -2.80 -18.72
CA GLU A 40 -7.18 -4.14 -18.13
C GLU A 40 -6.56 -5.17 -19.06
N ASP A 41 -6.86 -5.10 -20.36
CA ASP A 41 -6.31 -6.01 -21.37
C ASP A 41 -4.78 -5.90 -21.49
N VAL A 42 -4.25 -4.68 -21.38
CA VAL A 42 -2.81 -4.41 -21.43
C VAL A 42 -2.12 -5.08 -20.24
N TYR A 43 -2.61 -4.83 -19.02
CA TYR A 43 -2.03 -5.40 -17.80
C TYR A 43 -2.26 -6.90 -17.68
N ASN A 44 -3.42 -7.42 -18.10
CA ASN A 44 -3.67 -8.84 -18.18
C ASN A 44 -2.71 -9.54 -19.15
N LYS A 45 -2.38 -8.91 -20.27
CA LYS A 45 -1.40 -9.45 -21.23
C LYS A 45 -0.01 -9.49 -20.61
N MET A 46 0.44 -8.39 -20.00
CA MET A 46 1.75 -8.31 -19.34
C MET A 46 1.86 -9.36 -18.21
N GLY A 47 0.88 -9.39 -17.32
CA GLY A 47 0.89 -10.30 -16.17
C GLY A 47 0.93 -11.76 -16.56
N ARG A 48 0.15 -12.16 -17.58
CA ARG A 48 0.17 -13.53 -18.11
C ARG A 48 1.54 -13.91 -18.68
N ILE A 49 2.18 -13.03 -19.44
CA ILE A 49 3.49 -13.28 -20.01
C ILE A 49 4.57 -13.38 -18.93
N LEU A 50 4.56 -12.47 -17.97
CA LEU A 50 5.49 -12.53 -16.84
C LEU A 50 5.31 -13.82 -16.05
N LYS A 51 4.07 -14.22 -15.77
CA LYS A 51 3.77 -15.47 -15.05
C LYS A 51 4.18 -16.72 -15.82
N GLU A 52 4.01 -16.73 -17.15
CA GLU A 52 4.46 -17.81 -18.01
C GLU A 52 5.99 -17.94 -18.05
N LYS A 53 6.70 -16.81 -18.17
CA LYS A 53 8.15 -16.80 -18.41
C LYS A 53 9.00 -16.74 -17.13
N ALA A 54 8.43 -16.28 -16.03
CA ALA A 54 9.07 -16.13 -14.72
C ALA A 54 8.14 -16.64 -13.60
N PRO A 55 7.74 -17.93 -13.63
CA PRO A 55 6.69 -18.47 -12.75
C PRO A 55 7.03 -18.41 -11.27
N ASP A 56 8.31 -18.39 -10.91
CA ASP A 56 8.80 -18.35 -9.53
C ASP A 56 8.81 -16.95 -8.92
N GLN A 57 8.53 -15.91 -9.73
CA GLN A 57 8.49 -14.53 -9.24
C GLN A 57 7.05 -14.10 -8.96
N LEU A 58 6.89 -13.39 -7.85
CA LEU A 58 5.58 -12.86 -7.47
C LEU A 58 5.23 -11.62 -8.31
N ILE A 59 3.94 -11.48 -8.60
CA ILE A 59 3.39 -10.37 -9.39
C ILE A 59 2.24 -9.73 -8.63
N GLY A 60 2.33 -8.43 -8.40
CA GLY A 60 1.28 -7.57 -7.90
C GLY A 60 0.89 -6.49 -8.91
N PHE A 61 -0.11 -5.70 -8.57
CA PHE A 61 -0.50 -4.50 -9.32
C PHE A 61 -0.61 -3.33 -8.35
N HIS A 62 0.12 -2.24 -8.65
CA HIS A 62 0.07 -1.01 -7.86
C HIS A 62 -1.06 -0.11 -8.39
N PRO A 63 -2.14 0.06 -7.63
CA PRO A 63 -3.29 0.83 -8.06
C PRO A 63 -3.10 2.34 -7.83
N PHE A 64 -4.08 3.11 -8.24
CA PHE A 64 -4.21 4.54 -7.90
C PHE A 64 -4.61 4.72 -6.43
N GLY A 65 -4.37 5.92 -5.89
CA GLY A 65 -4.74 6.28 -4.51
C GLY A 65 -6.16 5.90 -4.14
N ARG A 66 -6.34 5.26 -2.99
CA ARG A 66 -7.62 4.81 -2.44
C ARG A 66 -8.35 3.77 -3.28
N CYS A 67 -7.57 3.00 -4.02
CA CYS A 67 -8.03 1.85 -4.79
C CYS A 67 -7.30 0.59 -4.33
N SER A 68 -7.85 -0.56 -4.68
CA SER A 68 -7.18 -1.85 -4.58
C SER A 68 -7.07 -2.53 -5.95
N SER A 69 -6.03 -3.33 -6.13
CA SER A 69 -5.87 -4.17 -7.32
C SER A 69 -6.99 -5.20 -7.50
N SER A 70 -7.65 -5.60 -6.41
CA SER A 70 -8.81 -6.51 -6.44
C SER A 70 -9.97 -5.97 -7.28
N MET A 71 -10.11 -4.64 -7.40
CA MET A 71 -11.15 -3.98 -8.21
C MET A 71 -11.10 -4.41 -9.69
N TRP A 72 -9.93 -4.73 -10.21
CA TRP A 72 -9.74 -5.06 -11.63
C TRP A 72 -9.19 -6.47 -11.86
N PHE A 73 -8.38 -6.98 -10.92
CA PHE A 73 -7.58 -8.18 -11.15
C PHE A 73 -7.72 -9.24 -10.04
N GLY A 74 -8.70 -9.12 -9.14
CA GLY A 74 -8.90 -10.06 -8.04
C GLY A 74 -8.91 -11.53 -8.50
N ASP A 75 -9.58 -11.84 -9.62
CA ASP A 75 -9.67 -13.18 -10.19
C ASP A 75 -8.53 -13.53 -11.18
N ALA A 76 -7.64 -12.60 -11.47
CA ALA A 76 -6.58 -12.82 -12.44
C ALA A 76 -5.56 -13.83 -11.92
N LYS A 77 -5.33 -14.92 -12.68
CA LYS A 77 -4.42 -16.00 -12.30
C LYS A 77 -2.95 -15.60 -12.25
N TRP A 78 -2.59 -14.51 -12.89
CA TRP A 78 -1.23 -13.98 -12.88
C TRP A 78 -0.93 -13.15 -11.64
N LEU A 79 -1.94 -12.57 -10.98
CA LEU A 79 -1.80 -11.78 -9.77
C LEU A 79 -1.61 -12.70 -8.57
N ASP A 80 -0.48 -12.63 -7.90
CA ASP A 80 -0.16 -13.46 -6.74
C ASP A 80 -0.65 -12.86 -5.43
N PHE A 81 -0.68 -11.53 -5.33
CA PHE A 81 -1.17 -10.80 -4.16
C PHE A 81 -1.84 -9.49 -4.58
N ASN A 82 -2.84 -9.10 -3.83
CA ASN A 82 -3.45 -7.78 -3.97
C ASN A 82 -2.57 -6.71 -3.33
N MET A 83 -2.66 -5.51 -3.88
CA MET A 83 -2.09 -4.31 -3.30
C MET A 83 -3.14 -3.22 -3.28
N PHE A 84 -3.24 -2.51 -2.19
CA PHE A 84 -4.03 -1.29 -2.13
C PHE A 84 -3.14 -0.10 -1.81
N GLN A 85 -3.60 1.08 -2.21
CA GLN A 85 -2.99 2.36 -1.88
C GLN A 85 -3.97 3.13 -1.00
N SER A 86 -3.75 3.14 0.31
CA SER A 86 -4.63 3.85 1.24
C SER A 86 -4.47 5.37 1.16
N GLY A 87 -3.32 5.83 0.68
CA GLY A 87 -3.08 7.22 0.26
C GLY A 87 -2.72 8.17 1.40
N HIS A 88 -2.72 9.46 1.08
CA HIS A 88 -2.09 10.51 1.88
C HIS A 88 -3.08 11.53 2.46
N ARG A 89 -4.34 11.14 2.68
CA ARG A 89 -5.41 12.07 3.05
C ARG A 89 -6.08 11.70 4.35
N ARG A 90 -6.44 12.74 5.10
CA ARG A 90 -7.25 12.62 6.32
C ARG A 90 -8.71 12.32 6.01
N TYR A 91 -9.47 11.97 7.05
CA TYR A 91 -10.92 11.75 6.98
C TYR A 91 -11.71 12.93 6.40
N ASP A 92 -11.23 14.17 6.55
CA ASP A 92 -11.87 15.38 6.08
C ASP A 92 -11.42 15.82 4.67
N GLN A 93 -10.53 15.06 4.03
CA GLN A 93 -9.94 15.38 2.74
C GLN A 93 -10.38 14.38 1.67
N CYS A 94 -11.67 14.39 1.29
CA CYS A 94 -12.20 13.46 0.30
C CYS A 94 -11.62 13.68 -1.10
N SER A 95 -11.47 14.94 -1.54
CA SER A 95 -10.94 15.32 -2.84
C SER A 95 -10.15 16.60 -2.75
N LEU A 96 -9.05 16.70 -3.50
CA LEU A 96 -8.22 17.90 -3.59
C LEU A 96 -8.20 18.52 -5.00
N GLY A 97 -9.03 18.04 -5.90
CA GLY A 97 -9.12 18.61 -7.24
C GLY A 97 -9.85 17.74 -8.24
N ALA A 98 -10.12 18.31 -9.43
CA ALA A 98 -10.88 17.65 -10.49
C ALA A 98 -10.19 16.40 -11.08
N TRP A 99 -8.90 16.25 -10.88
CA TRP A 99 -8.12 15.08 -11.31
C TRP A 99 -8.29 13.88 -10.36
N ASP A 100 -8.80 14.12 -9.15
CA ASP A 100 -9.01 13.11 -8.12
C ASP A 100 -10.50 12.87 -7.93
N ASP A 101 -11.02 11.92 -8.66
CA ASP A 101 -12.43 11.53 -8.64
C ASP A 101 -12.76 10.43 -7.61
N ASN A 102 -11.79 9.98 -6.84
CA ASN A 102 -12.00 8.95 -5.83
C ASN A 102 -12.86 9.44 -4.64
N ALA A 103 -13.10 10.75 -4.52
CA ALA A 103 -13.99 11.30 -3.52
C ALA A 103 -15.40 10.69 -3.56
N ASN A 104 -15.86 10.28 -4.74
CA ASN A 104 -17.16 9.65 -4.96
C ASN A 104 -17.07 8.12 -5.04
N ASN A 105 -15.90 7.55 -4.83
CA ASN A 105 -15.71 6.11 -4.81
C ASN A 105 -16.32 5.54 -3.52
N ALA A 106 -17.17 4.54 -3.63
CA ALA A 106 -17.75 3.83 -2.48
C ALA A 106 -16.70 3.14 -1.61
N GLU A 107 -15.50 2.93 -2.15
CA GLU A 107 -14.36 2.30 -1.47
C GLU A 107 -13.40 3.31 -0.82
N PHE A 108 -13.76 4.60 -0.80
CA PHE A 108 -12.98 5.57 -0.03
C PHE A 108 -13.29 5.46 1.46
N TYR A 109 -12.31 5.01 2.21
CA TYR A 109 -12.43 4.76 3.66
C TYR A 109 -11.72 5.82 4.54
N GLY A 110 -11.32 6.95 3.98
CA GLY A 110 -10.55 7.98 4.69
C GLY A 110 -9.20 7.44 5.14
N GLU A 111 -8.91 7.58 6.43
CA GLU A 111 -7.69 7.04 7.03
C GLU A 111 -7.85 5.59 7.55
N ASP A 112 -9.02 4.98 7.35
CA ASP A 112 -9.30 3.61 7.79
C ASP A 112 -8.71 2.59 6.81
N ASN A 113 -7.38 2.57 6.68
CA ASN A 113 -6.67 1.67 5.76
C ASN A 113 -6.92 0.18 6.03
N TRP A 114 -7.29 -0.18 7.25
CA TRP A 114 -7.70 -1.52 7.62
C TRP A 114 -8.93 -2.02 6.85
N LYS A 115 -9.83 -1.13 6.43
CA LYS A 115 -11.02 -1.48 5.64
C LYS A 115 -10.67 -1.98 4.24
N TYR A 116 -9.58 -1.46 3.64
CA TYR A 116 -9.10 -2.00 2.37
C TYR A 116 -8.61 -3.44 2.51
N ALA A 117 -7.87 -3.73 3.59
CA ALA A 117 -7.42 -5.10 3.85
C ALA A 117 -8.60 -6.07 4.07
N GLU A 118 -9.57 -5.67 4.88
CA GLU A 118 -10.79 -6.49 5.10
C GLU A 118 -11.60 -6.68 3.82
N HIS A 119 -11.76 -5.62 3.03
CA HIS A 119 -12.45 -5.71 1.74
C HIS A 119 -11.76 -6.70 0.81
N ASP A 120 -10.46 -6.56 0.57
CA ASP A 120 -9.71 -7.45 -0.31
C ASP A 120 -9.82 -8.92 0.12
N LEU A 121 -9.67 -9.19 1.43
CA LEU A 121 -9.79 -10.54 1.98
C LEU A 121 -11.21 -11.11 1.89
N SER A 122 -12.22 -10.25 1.79
CA SER A 122 -13.62 -10.68 1.64
C SER A 122 -14.00 -11.05 0.22
N VAL A 123 -13.35 -10.46 -0.78
CA VAL A 123 -13.69 -10.62 -2.21
C VAL A 123 -12.71 -11.51 -2.98
N CYS A 124 -11.55 -11.81 -2.40
CA CYS A 124 -10.47 -12.49 -3.12
C CYS A 124 -9.64 -13.36 -2.18
N ASP A 125 -9.41 -14.61 -2.55
CA ASP A 125 -8.55 -15.55 -1.80
C ASP A 125 -7.06 -15.34 -2.16
N LYS A 126 -6.56 -14.15 -1.91
CA LYS A 126 -5.15 -13.77 -2.12
C LYS A 126 -4.67 -12.91 -0.96
N PRO A 127 -3.37 -12.99 -0.62
CA PRO A 127 -2.78 -12.02 0.30
C PRO A 127 -2.99 -10.59 -0.21
N THR A 128 -3.11 -9.64 0.70
CA THR A 128 -3.19 -8.22 0.37
C THR A 128 -2.11 -7.42 1.09
N LEU A 129 -1.63 -6.35 0.47
CA LEU A 129 -0.53 -5.51 0.95
C LEU A 129 -0.95 -4.04 0.91
N ASP A 130 -0.75 -3.30 2.00
CA ASP A 130 -0.79 -1.83 1.96
C ASP A 130 0.50 -1.34 1.30
N GLY A 131 0.44 -1.09 0.02
CA GLY A 131 1.60 -0.78 -0.82
C GLY A 131 1.98 0.69 -0.82
N GLU A 132 1.01 1.57 -0.55
CA GLU A 132 1.24 3.01 -0.44
C GLU A 132 0.30 3.66 0.57
N PRO A 133 0.63 3.55 1.87
CA PRO A 133 -0.02 4.32 2.93
C PRO A 133 0.48 5.77 2.94
N SER A 134 0.05 6.56 3.92
CA SER A 134 0.63 7.88 4.15
C SER A 134 2.12 7.77 4.49
N TYR A 135 2.93 8.59 3.82
CA TYR A 135 4.39 8.62 4.04
C TYR A 135 4.76 9.61 5.15
N GLU A 136 5.79 9.28 5.91
CA GLU A 136 6.35 10.20 6.90
C GLU A 136 6.86 11.46 6.21
N ARG A 137 6.65 12.62 6.83
CA ARG A 137 7.08 13.93 6.33
C ARG A 137 6.51 14.35 4.96
N ILE A 138 5.41 13.74 4.51
CA ILE A 138 4.61 14.28 3.42
C ILE A 138 3.48 15.15 3.98
N LEU A 139 3.10 16.22 3.27
CA LEU A 139 1.96 17.06 3.68
C LEU A 139 0.66 16.26 3.66
N GLN A 140 -0.16 16.41 4.68
CA GLN A 140 -1.47 15.77 4.74
C GLN A 140 -2.36 16.33 3.63
N GLY A 141 -2.70 15.47 2.65
CA GLY A 141 -3.42 15.85 1.45
C GLY A 141 -2.55 16.27 0.28
N LEU A 142 -1.22 16.22 0.41
CA LEU A 142 -0.20 16.37 -0.63
C LEU A 142 0.16 17.82 -1.01
N HIS A 143 -0.82 18.67 -1.34
CA HIS A 143 -0.57 19.90 -2.11
C HIS A 143 -0.79 21.21 -1.34
N ASP A 144 -1.38 21.17 -0.17
CA ASP A 144 -1.61 22.38 0.65
C ASP A 144 -0.49 22.55 1.68
N GLU A 145 0.38 23.51 1.44
CA GLU A 145 1.53 23.81 2.32
C GLU A 145 1.15 24.26 3.74
N ASN A 146 -0.09 24.64 3.96
CA ASN A 146 -0.59 24.98 5.29
C ASN A 146 -1.00 23.76 6.12
N GLN A 147 -1.04 22.58 5.51
CA GLN A 147 -1.37 21.35 6.21
C GLN A 147 -0.18 20.84 7.03
N PRO A 148 -0.44 20.14 8.14
CA PRO A 148 0.61 19.49 8.89
C PRO A 148 1.21 18.32 8.08
N TYR A 149 2.37 17.86 8.53
CA TYR A 149 3.01 16.66 7.98
C TYR A 149 2.49 15.39 8.67
N TRP A 150 2.47 14.29 7.94
CA TRP A 150 2.34 12.97 8.55
C TRP A 150 3.57 12.69 9.42
N THR A 151 3.34 12.17 10.61
CA THR A 151 4.37 11.92 11.63
C THR A 151 4.69 10.43 11.75
N ALA A 152 5.77 10.10 12.46
CA ALA A 152 6.12 8.73 12.83
C ALA A 152 4.96 7.99 13.53
N ARG A 153 4.18 8.71 14.35
CA ARG A 153 3.01 8.15 15.03
C ARG A 153 1.92 7.73 14.04
N ASP A 154 1.68 8.56 13.01
CA ASP A 154 0.66 8.28 12.00
C ASP A 154 1.05 7.09 11.13
N VAL A 155 2.28 7.06 10.59
CA VAL A 155 2.73 5.95 9.75
C VAL A 155 2.79 4.63 10.52
N ARG A 156 3.11 4.68 11.83
CA ARG A 156 3.01 3.51 12.72
C ARG A 156 1.58 3.02 12.83
N ARG A 157 0.60 3.91 13.02
CA ARG A 157 -0.83 3.57 13.05
C ARG A 157 -1.25 2.86 11.78
N TYR A 158 -0.91 3.40 10.60
CA TYR A 158 -1.20 2.78 9.32
C TYR A 158 -0.65 1.35 9.25
N ALA A 159 0.60 1.16 9.67
CA ALA A 159 1.24 -0.15 9.64
C ALA A 159 0.52 -1.18 10.52
N TYR A 160 0.24 -0.83 11.77
CA TYR A 160 -0.46 -1.74 12.68
C TYR A 160 -1.89 -2.01 12.25
N TRP A 161 -2.62 -1.01 11.79
CA TRP A 161 -3.99 -1.18 11.35
C TRP A 161 -4.11 -2.08 10.13
N SER A 162 -3.26 -1.91 9.11
CA SER A 162 -3.26 -2.80 7.93
C SER A 162 -2.92 -4.24 8.31
N VAL A 163 -1.82 -4.43 9.04
CA VAL A 163 -1.32 -5.78 9.36
C VAL A 163 -2.28 -6.50 10.33
N PHE A 164 -2.84 -5.80 11.31
CA PHE A 164 -3.77 -6.41 12.26
C PHE A 164 -5.15 -6.69 11.65
N ALA A 165 -5.51 -6.01 10.56
CA ALA A 165 -6.68 -6.35 9.75
C ALA A 165 -6.47 -7.57 8.84
N GLY A 166 -5.23 -8.10 8.76
CA GLY A 166 -4.91 -9.30 8.01
C GLY A 166 -4.09 -9.06 6.75
N ALA A 167 -3.63 -7.83 6.48
CA ALA A 167 -2.70 -7.59 5.39
C ALA A 167 -1.39 -8.37 5.61
N CYS A 168 -0.85 -8.95 4.53
CA CYS A 168 0.39 -9.73 4.58
C CYS A 168 1.64 -8.87 4.77
N GLY A 169 1.50 -7.55 4.71
CA GLY A 169 2.59 -6.62 4.91
C GLY A 169 2.15 -5.16 4.79
N HIS A 170 3.13 -4.29 4.91
CA HIS A 170 2.99 -2.84 4.87
C HIS A 170 4.25 -2.22 4.28
N THR A 171 4.11 -1.22 3.44
CA THR A 171 5.23 -0.46 2.88
C THR A 171 5.38 0.87 3.62
N TYR A 172 6.53 1.11 4.21
CA TYR A 172 6.86 2.41 4.76
C TYR A 172 7.41 3.32 3.67
N GLY A 173 6.99 4.58 3.67
CA GLY A 173 7.51 5.61 2.80
C GLY A 173 7.90 6.87 3.60
N ASP A 174 8.85 7.61 3.04
CA ASP A 174 9.26 8.93 3.53
C ASP A 174 9.37 9.89 2.35
N ASN A 175 8.91 11.12 2.54
CA ASN A 175 8.85 12.12 1.48
C ASN A 175 10.22 12.44 0.86
N SER A 176 11.22 12.66 1.70
CA SER A 176 12.56 13.03 1.23
C SER A 176 13.28 11.86 0.57
N VAL A 177 13.08 10.64 1.09
CA VAL A 177 13.65 9.41 0.50
C VAL A 177 13.01 9.11 -0.85
N MET A 178 11.68 9.23 -0.96
CA MET A 178 10.94 8.97 -2.20
C MET A 178 11.48 9.76 -3.39
N GLN A 179 11.87 11.01 -3.19
CA GLN A 179 12.34 11.88 -4.25
C GLN A 179 13.85 12.15 -4.23
N PHE A 180 14.62 11.44 -3.40
CA PHE A 180 16.08 11.64 -3.21
C PHE A 180 16.44 13.10 -2.96
N TYR A 181 15.67 13.77 -2.10
CA TYR A 181 15.80 15.20 -1.87
C TYR A 181 17.18 15.57 -1.29
N THR A 182 17.85 16.54 -1.92
CA THR A 182 19.19 17.03 -1.53
C THR A 182 19.21 18.51 -1.15
N GLY A 183 18.07 19.18 -1.18
CA GLY A 183 17.97 20.63 -0.93
C GLY A 183 18.30 21.53 -2.12
N GLU A 184 18.85 20.98 -3.18
CA GLU A 184 19.43 21.74 -4.31
C GLU A 184 18.62 21.66 -5.60
N TYR A 185 17.41 21.07 -5.57
CA TYR A 185 16.74 20.82 -6.82
C TYR A 185 15.41 21.55 -6.95
N GLU A 186 15.16 22.07 -8.15
CA GLU A 186 13.89 22.70 -8.49
C GLU A 186 12.81 21.62 -8.68
N GLY A 187 11.62 21.87 -8.17
CA GLY A 187 10.49 20.95 -8.31
C GLY A 187 10.26 19.98 -7.15
N VAL A 188 10.74 20.35 -5.98
CA VAL A 188 10.38 19.66 -4.71
C VAL A 188 8.87 19.52 -4.59
N THR A 189 8.41 18.30 -4.35
CA THR A 189 6.99 18.01 -4.17
C THR A 189 6.64 17.75 -2.72
N TYR A 190 5.40 18.06 -2.37
CA TYR A 190 4.78 17.68 -1.09
C TYR A 190 5.54 18.16 0.16
N GLY A 191 6.34 19.25 0.02
CA GLY A 191 7.00 19.91 1.13
C GLY A 191 8.19 19.18 1.74
N ALA A 192 8.99 18.44 0.97
CA ALA A 192 10.22 17.81 1.48
C ALA A 192 11.18 18.87 2.05
N LYS A 193 11.80 18.57 3.20
CA LYS A 193 12.67 19.50 3.93
C LYS A 193 14.01 18.93 4.32
N ASP A 194 14.03 17.66 4.73
CA ASP A 194 15.24 17.01 5.22
C ASP A 194 15.95 16.32 4.05
N HIS A 195 17.27 16.27 4.04
CA HIS A 195 17.99 15.53 3.00
C HIS A 195 17.65 14.03 3.07
N TRP A 196 17.57 13.34 1.94
CA TRP A 196 17.14 11.94 1.88
C TRP A 196 17.97 11.00 2.78
N TYR A 197 19.26 11.26 2.95
CA TYR A 197 20.13 10.45 3.79
C TYR A 197 19.91 10.70 5.29
N GLU A 198 19.44 11.88 5.69
CA GLU A 198 18.99 12.19 7.06
C GLU A 198 17.65 11.52 7.32
N ALA A 199 16.76 11.58 6.34
CA ALA A 199 15.43 10.98 6.39
C ALA A 199 15.43 9.44 6.55
N LEU A 200 16.51 8.75 6.16
CA LEU A 200 16.69 7.33 6.45
C LEU A 200 16.67 7.00 7.96
N HIS A 201 16.88 8.00 8.79
CA HIS A 201 16.92 7.88 10.26
C HIS A 201 15.68 8.48 10.94
N HIS A 202 14.64 8.85 10.20
CA HIS A 202 13.38 9.29 10.80
C HIS A 202 12.76 8.19 11.67
N ASP A 203 12.08 8.62 12.71
CA ASP A 203 11.57 7.72 13.76
C ASP A 203 10.65 6.63 13.23
N GLY A 204 9.79 6.95 12.24
CA GLY A 204 8.88 5.99 11.65
C GLY A 204 9.59 4.82 10.97
N ALA A 205 10.70 5.08 10.28
CA ALA A 205 11.53 4.04 9.66
C ALA A 205 12.01 3.01 10.70
N GLY A 206 12.58 3.49 11.81
CA GLY A 206 13.02 2.64 12.92
C GLY A 206 11.87 1.87 13.58
N GLN A 207 10.71 2.50 13.71
CA GLN A 207 9.53 1.94 14.36
C GLN A 207 8.89 0.79 13.57
N MET A 208 9.05 0.73 12.24
CA MET A 208 8.60 -0.43 11.45
C MET A 208 9.29 -1.73 11.89
N GLY A 209 10.53 -1.63 12.36
CA GLY A 209 11.25 -2.76 12.93
C GLY A 209 10.61 -3.36 14.18
N TYR A 210 9.84 -2.58 14.96
CA TYR A 210 9.09 -3.10 16.11
C TYR A 210 7.93 -3.99 15.66
N LEU A 211 7.14 -3.53 14.70
CA LEU A 211 6.04 -4.33 14.14
C LEU A 211 6.57 -5.63 13.53
N LYS A 212 7.63 -5.56 12.72
CA LYS A 212 8.26 -6.74 12.14
C LYS A 212 8.66 -7.76 13.21
N ARG A 213 9.41 -7.35 14.23
CA ARG A 213 9.84 -8.24 15.33
C ARG A 213 8.65 -8.80 16.12
N LEU A 214 7.60 -8.01 16.32
CA LEU A 214 6.39 -8.48 16.99
C LEU A 214 5.73 -9.60 16.19
N MET A 215 5.53 -9.40 14.90
CA MET A 215 4.90 -10.40 14.03
C MET A 215 5.77 -11.67 13.92
N GLU A 216 7.09 -11.52 13.75
CA GLU A 216 8.02 -12.66 13.66
C GLU A 216 8.22 -13.40 14.98
N SER A 217 7.78 -12.87 16.12
CA SER A 217 7.85 -13.54 17.42
C SER A 217 6.86 -14.67 17.60
N VAL A 218 5.88 -14.80 16.71
CA VAL A 218 4.80 -15.78 16.75
C VAL A 218 4.59 -16.41 15.38
N ASP A 219 3.81 -17.49 15.30
CA ASP A 219 3.34 -18.06 14.03
C ASP A 219 2.22 -17.17 13.45
N TYR A 220 2.61 -16.01 12.94
CA TYR A 220 1.67 -14.97 12.48
C TYR A 220 0.83 -15.40 11.29
N ILE A 221 1.29 -16.36 10.48
CA ILE A 221 0.54 -16.90 9.34
C ILE A 221 -0.79 -17.53 9.78
N LYS A 222 -0.87 -17.99 11.05
CA LYS A 222 -2.12 -18.51 11.66
C LYS A 222 -2.96 -17.43 12.32
N GLY A 223 -2.47 -16.20 12.35
CA GLY A 223 -3.20 -15.07 12.92
C GLY A 223 -4.22 -14.50 11.93
N ARG A 224 -5.20 -13.81 12.49
CA ARG A 224 -6.21 -13.04 11.75
C ARG A 224 -6.67 -11.86 12.61
N SER A 225 -7.43 -10.94 12.02
CA SER A 225 -8.15 -9.93 12.81
C SER A 225 -9.03 -10.62 13.85
N ARG A 226 -8.99 -10.10 15.06
CA ARG A 226 -9.77 -10.56 16.22
C ARG A 226 -10.51 -9.41 16.88
N ASP A 227 -10.92 -8.43 16.10
CA ASP A 227 -11.73 -7.31 16.57
C ASP A 227 -13.08 -7.79 17.13
N ASP A 228 -13.49 -9.00 16.76
CA ASP A 228 -14.62 -9.74 17.35
C ASP A 228 -14.51 -9.96 18.87
N LEU A 229 -13.32 -9.88 19.43
CA LEU A 229 -13.09 -10.02 20.88
C LEU A 229 -13.31 -8.72 21.66
N LEU A 230 -13.47 -7.60 21.00
CA LEU A 230 -13.72 -6.32 21.65
C LEU A 230 -15.18 -6.25 22.12
N THR A 231 -15.38 -6.14 23.42
CA THR A 231 -16.72 -6.16 24.04
C THR A 231 -17.29 -4.79 24.33
N GLY A 232 -16.55 -3.72 24.02
CA GLY A 232 -16.97 -2.35 24.24
C GLY A 232 -15.98 -1.33 23.69
N GLY A 233 -16.30 -0.05 23.85
CA GLY A 233 -15.50 1.05 23.31
C GLY A 233 -15.99 1.49 21.93
N GLN A 234 -15.61 2.71 21.57
CA GLN A 234 -15.87 3.28 20.25
C GLN A 234 -14.76 2.82 19.31
N GLN A 235 -15.12 2.15 18.21
CA GLN A 235 -14.18 1.59 17.25
C GLN A 235 -14.09 2.44 15.97
N GLU A 236 -14.31 3.75 16.09
CA GLU A 236 -14.32 4.66 14.96
C GLU A 236 -13.08 5.54 14.94
N LYS A 237 -12.50 5.74 13.75
CA LYS A 237 -11.37 6.65 13.51
C LYS A 237 -10.22 6.37 14.50
N TYR A 238 -9.73 7.42 15.15
CA TYR A 238 -8.59 7.33 16.07
C TYR A 238 -8.86 6.60 17.39
N ASN A 239 -10.12 6.30 17.70
CA ASN A 239 -10.49 5.50 18.86
C ASN A 239 -10.48 3.98 18.59
N ARG A 240 -10.07 3.59 17.38
CA ARG A 240 -9.99 2.18 17.01
C ARG A 240 -8.85 1.48 17.74
N ILE A 241 -9.21 0.39 18.40
CA ILE A 241 -8.27 -0.63 18.87
C ILE A 241 -8.27 -1.76 17.83
N ALA A 242 -7.12 -2.08 17.28
CA ALA A 242 -6.96 -3.19 16.35
C ALA A 242 -6.47 -4.43 17.10
N VAL A 243 -7.08 -5.58 16.86
CA VAL A 243 -6.71 -6.84 17.52
C VAL A 243 -6.33 -7.88 16.47
N PHE A 244 -5.18 -8.53 16.67
CA PHE A 244 -4.69 -9.60 15.81
C PHE A 244 -4.27 -10.80 16.63
N GLY A 245 -4.67 -12.01 16.24
CA GLY A 245 -4.29 -13.19 17.00
C GLY A 245 -4.76 -14.51 16.42
N SER A 246 -4.40 -15.55 17.14
CA SER A 246 -4.81 -16.94 16.91
C SER A 246 -5.21 -17.59 18.24
N ASP A 247 -5.39 -18.90 18.26
CA ASP A 247 -5.63 -19.65 19.50
C ASP A 247 -4.43 -19.63 20.47
N LYS A 248 -3.25 -19.18 20.01
CA LYS A 248 -2.00 -19.23 20.79
C LYS A 248 -1.48 -17.89 21.23
N PHE A 249 -1.89 -16.80 20.59
CA PHE A 249 -1.44 -15.45 20.90
C PHE A 249 -2.51 -14.42 20.57
N LEU A 250 -2.42 -13.27 21.23
CA LEU A 250 -3.29 -12.11 20.98
C LEU A 250 -2.47 -10.83 21.14
N PHE A 251 -2.55 -9.96 20.14
CA PHE A 251 -2.00 -8.62 20.17
C PHE A 251 -3.11 -7.60 20.05
N ALA A 252 -2.99 -6.51 20.78
CA ALA A 252 -3.87 -5.37 20.64
C ALA A 252 -3.04 -4.11 20.43
N TYR A 253 -3.45 -3.26 19.51
CA TYR A 253 -2.83 -1.98 19.21
C TYR A 253 -3.85 -0.87 19.43
N ASP A 254 -3.47 0.08 20.29
CA ASP A 254 -4.19 1.32 20.56
C ASP A 254 -3.33 2.50 20.07
N TYR A 255 -3.96 3.40 19.35
CA TYR A 255 -3.28 4.57 18.75
C TYR A 255 -3.02 5.70 19.75
N MET A 256 -3.54 5.69 20.97
CA MET A 256 -3.46 6.78 21.96
C MET A 256 -2.08 7.40 22.15
#